data_a14b1f74f8fe0c4a77dede039d606c5e
#
_entry.id   a14b1f74f8fe0c4a77dede039d606c5e
#
_cell.length_a   1.000
_cell.length_b   1.000
_cell.length_c   1.000
_cell.angle_alpha   90.00
_cell.angle_beta   90.00
_cell.angle_gamma   90.00
#
_symmetry.space_group_name_H-M   'P 1'
#
loop_
_entity.id
_entity.type
_entity.pdbx_description
1 polymer ?
#
loop_
_entity_poly.entity_id
_entity_poly.type
_entity_poly.pdbx_seq_one_letter_code
_entity_poly.pdbx_strand_id
1 'polypeptide(L)'
;MSAARAERAVTYTVLSLFAVGAIYPVVSILFLALHTKNDLVTGFAWPTDPSLSSFSAAWTEGDFGTGLKSSFIVAATVTAVSAVLSLGTGYAFGTMRFRGDRWLFGVFLLGIIFPYEATVIPLYYDFQDFGILNTYWSLILPQIGQSVAFGTLWMRAFFRSTPPALVEAARMDGASSFGVLVRVLLPQARPALLTLCALVFTYTWNEFLLALVLVSGAPSKETAPLGLSFFAGAVRAGDPTKVAAASVLVAAPIVIVYIFLQRHFIRGMLAGAVKG
;
A
#
# COMPACT_ATOMS: atom_id res chain seq x y z
N MET A 1 -44.34 -7.00 11.33
CA MET A 1 -43.14 -6.47 10.60
C MET A 1 -42.84 -7.46 9.48
N SER A 2 -42.71 -7.01 8.23
CA SER A 2 -42.40 -7.95 7.13
C SER A 2 -41.01 -8.54 7.32
N ALA A 3 -40.79 -9.81 6.97
CA ALA A 3 -39.51 -10.53 7.08
C ALA A 3 -38.34 -9.68 6.51
N ALA A 4 -38.55 -8.98 5.42
CA ALA A 4 -37.59 -8.06 4.82
C ALA A 4 -37.17 -6.87 5.72
N ARG A 5 -38.03 -6.40 6.64
CA ARG A 5 -37.66 -5.35 7.61
C ARG A 5 -36.82 -5.89 8.74
N ALA A 6 -37.14 -7.09 9.22
CA ALA A 6 -36.36 -7.77 10.25
C ALA A 6 -34.94 -8.11 9.74
N GLU A 7 -34.83 -8.64 8.54
CA GLU A 7 -33.56 -8.94 7.87
C GLU A 7 -32.67 -7.69 7.71
N ARG A 8 -33.26 -6.58 7.21
CA ARG A 8 -32.54 -5.31 7.12
C ARG A 8 -32.08 -4.80 8.47
N ALA A 9 -32.95 -4.87 9.50
CA ALA A 9 -32.59 -4.44 10.85
C ALA A 9 -31.40 -5.26 11.40
N VAL A 10 -31.41 -6.58 11.25
CA VAL A 10 -30.31 -7.45 11.66
C VAL A 10 -29.01 -7.09 10.88
N THR A 11 -29.11 -6.95 9.57
CA THR A 11 -27.96 -6.58 8.72
C THR A 11 -27.33 -5.25 9.16
N TYR A 12 -28.15 -4.20 9.34
CA TYR A 12 -27.63 -2.90 9.80
C TYR A 12 -27.06 -2.95 11.22
N THR A 13 -27.68 -3.71 12.13
CA THR A 13 -27.15 -3.88 13.49
C THR A 13 -25.77 -4.54 13.46
N VAL A 14 -25.63 -5.65 12.72
CA VAL A 14 -24.36 -6.36 12.58
C VAL A 14 -23.30 -5.45 11.96
N LEU A 15 -23.62 -4.78 10.84
CA LEU A 15 -22.70 -3.85 10.18
C LEU A 15 -22.29 -2.69 11.09
N SER A 16 -23.22 -2.14 11.90
CA SER A 16 -22.92 -1.06 12.84
C SER A 16 -21.99 -1.52 13.95
N LEU A 17 -22.21 -2.72 14.51
CA LEU A 17 -21.33 -3.30 15.53
C LEU A 17 -19.90 -3.48 14.99
N PHE A 18 -19.76 -4.03 13.78
CA PHE A 18 -18.45 -4.17 13.14
C PHE A 18 -17.80 -2.80 12.84
N ALA A 19 -18.58 -1.83 12.37
CA ALA A 19 -18.08 -0.48 12.11
C ALA A 19 -17.58 0.20 13.38
N VAL A 20 -18.34 0.14 14.48
CA VAL A 20 -17.93 0.67 15.79
C VAL A 20 -16.66 -0.03 16.27
N GLY A 21 -16.60 -1.38 16.20
CA GLY A 21 -15.41 -2.14 16.60
C GLY A 21 -14.17 -1.79 15.79
N ALA A 22 -14.32 -1.53 14.48
CA ALA A 22 -13.21 -1.15 13.61
C ALA A 22 -12.74 0.30 13.84
N ILE A 23 -13.67 1.22 14.12
CA ILE A 23 -13.37 2.65 14.32
C ILE A 23 -12.81 2.91 15.73
N TYR A 24 -13.27 2.14 16.74
CA TYR A 24 -12.90 2.34 18.13
C TYR A 24 -11.39 2.48 18.38
N PRO A 25 -10.51 1.55 17.93
CA PRO A 25 -9.08 1.66 18.18
C PRO A 25 -8.46 2.90 17.52
N VAL A 26 -8.93 3.28 16.33
CA VAL A 26 -8.44 4.46 15.62
C VAL A 26 -8.79 5.74 16.38
N VAL A 27 -10.04 5.86 16.85
CA VAL A 27 -10.50 7.00 17.64
C VAL A 27 -9.79 7.04 19.00
N SER A 28 -9.56 5.88 19.63
CA SER A 28 -8.81 5.80 20.89
C SER A 28 -7.37 6.33 20.75
N ILE A 29 -6.68 5.97 19.68
CA ILE A 29 -5.32 6.47 19.40
C ILE A 29 -5.34 7.98 19.12
N LEU A 30 -6.32 8.47 18.37
CA LEU A 30 -6.47 9.90 18.08
C LEU A 30 -6.73 10.69 19.38
N PHE A 31 -7.60 10.20 20.26
CA PHE A 31 -7.86 10.87 21.54
C PHE A 31 -6.65 10.82 22.45
N LEU A 32 -5.96 9.68 22.54
CA LEU A 32 -4.73 9.57 23.31
C LEU A 32 -3.66 10.55 22.82
N ALA A 33 -3.53 10.73 21.50
CA ALA A 33 -2.59 11.68 20.90
C ALA A 33 -2.89 13.15 21.25
N LEU A 34 -4.13 13.46 21.61
CA LEU A 34 -4.57 14.80 22.01
C LEU A 34 -4.45 15.07 23.51
N HIS A 35 -4.11 14.06 24.32
CA HIS A 35 -3.85 14.24 25.76
C HIS A 35 -2.43 14.77 26.00
N THR A 36 -2.26 15.41 27.16
CA THR A 36 -0.94 15.82 27.66
C THR A 36 -0.27 14.70 28.44
N LYS A 37 1.05 14.74 28.59
CA LYS A 37 1.82 13.74 29.35
C LYS A 37 1.33 13.57 30.80
N ASN A 38 0.75 14.61 31.38
CA ASN A 38 0.32 14.61 32.77
C ASN A 38 -1.07 13.98 32.98
N ASP A 39 -1.79 13.71 31.89
CA ASP A 39 -3.10 13.08 31.95
C ASP A 39 -2.95 11.58 32.20
N LEU A 40 -3.37 11.12 33.35
CA LEU A 40 -3.43 9.68 33.68
C LEU A 40 -4.58 9.03 32.89
N VAL A 41 -4.36 8.77 31.62
CA VAL A 41 -5.37 8.16 30.73
C VAL A 41 -5.22 6.67 30.73
N THR A 42 -6.23 5.96 31.23
CA THR A 42 -6.38 4.51 31.10
C THR A 42 -7.58 4.21 30.23
N GLY A 43 -7.35 3.62 29.05
CA GLY A 43 -8.43 3.25 28.12
C GLY A 43 -8.93 4.42 27.25
N PHE A 44 -10.21 4.35 26.88
CA PHE A 44 -10.87 5.38 26.07
C PHE A 44 -11.29 6.56 26.97
N ALA A 45 -10.66 7.70 26.79
CA ALA A 45 -11.05 8.94 27.47
C ALA A 45 -11.15 10.09 26.46
N TRP A 46 -12.21 10.89 26.63
CA TRP A 46 -12.39 12.12 25.86
C TRP A 46 -11.40 13.17 26.36
N PRO A 47 -10.61 13.81 25.49
CA PRO A 47 -9.70 14.86 25.93
C PRO A 47 -10.48 16.09 26.40
N THR A 48 -10.35 16.44 27.68
CA THR A 48 -11.00 17.61 28.28
C THR A 48 -10.29 18.91 27.91
N ASP A 49 -8.98 18.84 27.69
CA ASP A 49 -8.14 19.96 27.21
C ASP A 49 -7.26 19.47 26.05
N PRO A 50 -7.79 19.43 24.80
CA PRO A 50 -7.07 18.89 23.66
C PRO A 50 -5.79 19.68 23.37
N SER A 51 -4.63 19.00 23.34
CA SER A 51 -3.34 19.61 23.08
C SER A 51 -2.64 18.95 21.89
N LEU A 52 -1.98 19.79 21.07
CA LEU A 52 -1.12 19.32 19.98
C LEU A 52 0.36 19.19 20.41
N SER A 53 0.67 19.37 21.70
CA SER A 53 2.04 19.30 22.21
C SER A 53 2.70 17.95 21.95
N SER A 54 1.95 16.85 22.07
CA SER A 54 2.43 15.49 21.77
C SER A 54 2.80 15.30 20.30
N PHE A 55 2.07 15.94 19.37
CA PHE A 55 2.41 15.93 17.95
C PHE A 55 3.68 16.71 17.64
N SER A 56 3.83 17.92 18.22
CA SER A 56 5.03 18.74 18.06
C SER A 56 6.26 18.03 18.64
N ALA A 57 6.13 17.47 19.83
CA ALA A 57 7.20 16.71 20.47
C ALA A 57 7.58 15.44 19.66
N ALA A 58 6.60 14.66 19.23
CA ALA A 58 6.86 13.51 18.37
C ALA A 58 7.58 13.92 17.08
N TRP A 59 7.09 14.96 16.40
CA TRP A 59 7.69 15.44 15.16
C TRP A 59 9.16 15.80 15.28
N THR A 60 9.53 16.52 16.35
CA THR A 60 10.91 16.98 16.56
C THR A 60 11.82 15.92 17.15
N GLU A 61 11.35 15.18 18.16
CA GLU A 61 12.15 14.16 18.84
C GLU A 61 12.34 12.90 18.00
N GLY A 62 11.35 12.54 17.17
CA GLY A 62 11.37 11.34 16.33
C GLY A 62 11.82 11.58 14.89
N ASP A 63 12.19 12.81 14.52
CA ASP A 63 12.56 13.23 13.14
C ASP A 63 11.60 12.65 12.06
N PHE A 64 10.30 12.66 12.35
CA PHE A 64 9.30 12.09 11.43
C PHE A 64 9.24 12.79 10.07
N GLY A 65 9.76 14.01 9.96
CA GLY A 65 9.90 14.71 8.69
C GLY A 65 10.79 13.95 7.71
N THR A 66 11.95 13.49 8.17
CA THR A 66 12.89 12.67 7.38
C THR A 66 12.30 11.29 7.07
N GLY A 67 11.71 10.62 8.06
CA GLY A 67 11.09 9.30 7.87
C GLY A 67 9.92 9.32 6.87
N LEU A 68 9.02 10.29 6.96
CA LEU A 68 7.89 10.46 6.04
C LEU A 68 8.37 10.78 4.61
N LYS A 69 9.39 11.63 4.46
CA LYS A 69 10.02 11.91 3.17
C LYS A 69 10.61 10.64 2.55
N SER A 70 11.35 9.86 3.33
CA SER A 70 11.94 8.59 2.88
C SER A 70 10.86 7.60 2.46
N SER A 71 9.83 7.39 3.28
CA SER A 71 8.68 6.53 2.94
C SER A 71 8.00 6.98 1.66
N PHE A 72 7.79 8.29 1.48
CA PHE A 72 7.14 8.81 0.27
C PHE A 72 8.00 8.59 -0.99
N ILE A 73 9.32 8.83 -0.92
CA ILE A 73 10.24 8.59 -2.03
C ILE A 73 10.20 7.11 -2.45
N VAL A 74 10.32 6.20 -1.48
CA VAL A 74 10.31 4.76 -1.75
C VAL A 74 8.94 4.34 -2.30
N ALA A 75 7.85 4.66 -1.61
CA ALA A 75 6.51 4.23 -2.00
C ALA A 75 6.08 4.81 -3.36
N ALA A 76 6.35 6.10 -3.62
CA ALA A 76 6.02 6.72 -4.90
C ALA A 76 6.83 6.11 -6.05
N THR A 77 8.14 5.87 -5.86
CA THR A 77 9.00 5.29 -6.88
C THR A 77 8.61 3.85 -7.20
N VAL A 78 8.44 3.02 -6.16
CA VAL A 78 8.01 1.61 -6.34
C VAL A 78 6.66 1.56 -7.04
N THR A 79 5.70 2.38 -6.61
CA THR A 79 4.36 2.42 -7.22
C THR A 79 4.42 2.83 -8.69
N ALA A 80 5.12 3.91 -9.02
CA ALA A 80 5.20 4.41 -10.38
C ALA A 80 5.86 3.40 -11.34
N VAL A 81 7.02 2.86 -10.93
CA VAL A 81 7.75 1.89 -11.76
C VAL A 81 6.96 0.59 -11.91
N SER A 82 6.41 0.07 -10.80
CA SER A 82 5.62 -1.16 -10.84
C SER A 82 4.35 -1.01 -11.65
N ALA A 83 3.67 0.14 -11.60
CA ALA A 83 2.48 0.41 -12.41
C ALA A 83 2.80 0.36 -13.92
N VAL A 84 3.88 1.00 -14.35
CA VAL A 84 4.30 1.02 -15.76
C VAL A 84 4.68 -0.38 -16.24
N LEU A 85 5.49 -1.09 -15.48
CA LEU A 85 5.92 -2.44 -15.82
C LEU A 85 4.75 -3.42 -15.82
N SER A 86 3.89 -3.37 -14.80
CA SER A 86 2.71 -4.24 -14.70
C SER A 86 1.67 -3.98 -15.79
N LEU A 87 1.52 -2.73 -16.21
CA LEU A 87 0.65 -2.38 -17.34
C LEU A 87 1.16 -3.05 -18.63
N GLY A 88 2.45 -2.94 -18.93
CA GLY A 88 3.07 -3.53 -20.12
C GLY A 88 3.07 -5.05 -20.09
N THR A 89 3.51 -5.67 -19.00
CA THR A 89 3.56 -7.12 -18.85
C THR A 89 2.16 -7.73 -18.79
N GLY A 90 1.24 -7.10 -18.05
CA GLY A 90 -0.17 -7.52 -18.00
C GLY A 90 -0.85 -7.46 -19.36
N TYR A 91 -0.59 -6.43 -20.16
CA TYR A 91 -1.06 -6.33 -21.53
C TYR A 91 -0.49 -7.45 -22.40
N ALA A 92 0.84 -7.67 -22.36
CA ALA A 92 1.47 -8.72 -23.16
C ALA A 92 0.92 -10.11 -22.83
N PHE A 93 0.87 -10.49 -21.55
CA PHE A 93 0.34 -11.78 -21.11
C PHE A 93 -1.19 -11.89 -21.20
N GLY A 94 -1.90 -10.78 -21.25
CA GLY A 94 -3.37 -10.73 -21.35
C GLY A 94 -3.90 -10.84 -22.77
N THR A 95 -3.24 -10.19 -23.73
CA THR A 95 -3.76 -10.01 -25.10
C THR A 95 -2.89 -10.59 -26.19
N MET A 96 -1.59 -10.85 -25.92
CA MET A 96 -0.68 -11.36 -26.93
C MET A 96 -0.45 -12.86 -26.74
N ARG A 97 -0.09 -13.53 -27.84
CA ARG A 97 0.41 -14.92 -27.83
C ARG A 97 1.82 -14.91 -28.37
N PHE A 98 2.78 -15.36 -27.57
CA PHE A 98 4.18 -15.46 -27.95
C PHE A 98 4.79 -16.76 -27.41
N ARG A 99 5.91 -17.19 -28.01
CA ARG A 99 6.58 -18.44 -27.59
C ARG A 99 7.07 -18.30 -26.16
N GLY A 100 6.66 -19.25 -25.30
CA GLY A 100 7.05 -19.27 -23.90
C GLY A 100 6.17 -18.44 -22.96
N ASP A 101 5.07 -17.84 -23.44
CA ASP A 101 4.17 -16.97 -22.64
C ASP A 101 3.72 -17.65 -21.33
N ARG A 102 3.35 -18.94 -21.38
CA ARG A 102 2.93 -19.71 -20.22
C ARG A 102 4.05 -19.91 -19.22
N TRP A 103 5.26 -20.21 -19.72
CA TRP A 103 6.41 -20.47 -18.88
C TRP A 103 6.89 -19.18 -18.18
N LEU A 104 7.02 -18.11 -18.94
CA LEU A 104 7.37 -16.79 -18.40
C LEU A 104 6.33 -16.30 -17.38
N PHE A 105 5.04 -16.48 -17.68
CA PHE A 105 4.00 -16.16 -16.71
C PHE A 105 4.11 -17.01 -15.43
N GLY A 106 4.50 -18.28 -15.56
CA GLY A 106 4.79 -19.14 -14.42
C GLY A 106 5.91 -18.58 -13.53
N VAL A 107 6.96 -17.99 -14.10
CA VAL A 107 8.03 -17.32 -13.34
C VAL A 107 7.49 -16.14 -12.53
N PHE A 108 6.59 -15.31 -13.10
CA PHE A 108 5.93 -14.26 -12.34
C PHE A 108 5.09 -14.80 -11.17
N LEU A 109 4.41 -15.94 -11.36
CA LEU A 109 3.65 -16.58 -10.29
C LEU A 109 4.57 -17.10 -9.18
N LEU A 110 5.74 -17.63 -9.49
CA LEU A 110 6.73 -18.02 -8.49
C LEU A 110 7.16 -16.82 -7.63
N GLY A 111 7.30 -15.64 -8.23
CA GLY A 111 7.62 -14.40 -7.50
C GLY A 111 6.55 -13.97 -6.48
N ILE A 112 5.30 -14.43 -6.63
CA ILE A 112 4.22 -14.17 -5.67
C ILE A 112 4.18 -15.25 -4.58
N ILE A 113 4.44 -16.50 -4.95
CA ILE A 113 4.36 -17.65 -4.03
C ILE A 113 5.57 -17.69 -3.09
N PHE A 114 6.72 -17.21 -3.57
CA PHE A 114 7.93 -17.24 -2.78
C PHE A 114 7.84 -16.27 -1.59
N PRO A 115 8.08 -16.73 -0.35
CA PRO A 115 8.03 -15.85 0.82
C PRO A 115 9.20 -14.86 0.75
N TYR A 116 8.88 -13.59 0.49
CA TYR A 116 9.92 -12.58 0.30
C TYR A 116 10.74 -12.33 1.58
N GLU A 117 10.15 -12.56 2.74
CA GLU A 117 10.83 -12.47 4.03
C GLU A 117 12.05 -13.40 4.10
N ALA A 118 12.00 -14.56 3.43
CA ALA A 118 13.13 -15.48 3.33
C ALA A 118 14.29 -14.92 2.50
N THR A 119 14.03 -13.92 1.65
CA THR A 119 15.06 -13.29 0.81
C THR A 119 15.81 -12.16 1.49
N VAL A 120 15.31 -11.64 2.61
CA VAL A 120 15.83 -10.42 3.25
C VAL A 120 17.28 -10.58 3.68
N ILE A 121 17.65 -11.73 4.27
CA ILE A 121 19.03 -12.00 4.70
C ILE A 121 20.00 -12.18 3.52
N PRO A 122 19.70 -13.01 2.50
CA PRO A 122 20.50 -13.02 1.27
C PRO A 122 20.67 -11.64 0.63
N LEU A 123 19.57 -10.87 0.49
CA LEU A 123 19.62 -9.52 -0.08
C LEU A 123 20.54 -8.58 0.71
N TYR A 124 20.60 -8.72 2.03
CA TYR A 124 21.53 -7.91 2.83
C TYR A 124 22.98 -8.11 2.38
N TYR A 125 23.43 -9.35 2.23
CA TYR A 125 24.80 -9.65 1.80
C TYR A 125 25.04 -9.24 0.35
N ASP A 126 24.10 -9.53 -0.55
CA ASP A 126 24.21 -9.13 -1.95
C ASP A 126 24.31 -7.59 -2.08
N PHE A 127 23.49 -6.84 -1.34
CA PHE A 127 23.50 -5.37 -1.40
C PHE A 127 24.71 -4.76 -0.69
N GLN A 128 25.27 -5.46 0.28
CA GLN A 128 26.55 -5.09 0.88
C GLN A 128 27.67 -5.23 -0.17
N ASP A 129 27.72 -6.35 -0.88
CA ASP A 129 28.73 -6.60 -1.94
C ASP A 129 28.57 -5.64 -3.11
N PHE A 130 27.35 -5.29 -3.49
CA PHE A 130 27.06 -4.30 -4.53
C PHE A 130 27.25 -2.83 -4.09
N GLY A 131 27.49 -2.57 -2.81
CA GLY A 131 27.68 -1.23 -2.27
C GLY A 131 26.40 -0.36 -2.27
N ILE A 132 25.22 -0.97 -2.33
CA ILE A 132 23.92 -0.27 -2.31
C ILE A 132 23.18 -0.40 -0.98
N LEU A 133 23.74 -1.11 0.00
CA LEU A 133 23.20 -1.16 1.36
C LEU A 133 23.11 0.26 1.95
N ASN A 134 22.14 0.53 2.80
CA ASN A 134 21.89 1.85 3.39
C ASN A 134 21.54 2.95 2.36
N THR A 135 20.98 2.57 1.22
CA THR A 135 20.46 3.51 0.20
C THR A 135 18.97 3.27 -0.06
N TYR A 136 18.29 4.22 -0.71
CA TYR A 136 16.91 3.99 -1.15
C TYR A 136 16.78 2.84 -2.15
N TRP A 137 17.83 2.55 -2.94
CA TRP A 137 17.82 1.46 -3.91
C TRP A 137 17.70 0.09 -3.27
N SER A 138 18.28 -0.11 -2.07
CA SER A 138 18.12 -1.37 -1.34
C SER A 138 16.67 -1.63 -0.92
N LEU A 139 15.86 -0.59 -0.74
CA LEU A 139 14.43 -0.70 -0.46
C LEU A 139 13.60 -0.80 -1.75
N ILE A 140 13.95 -0.03 -2.77
CA ILE A 140 13.15 0.12 -3.99
C ILE A 140 13.22 -1.12 -4.88
N LEU A 141 14.42 -1.67 -5.12
CA LEU A 141 14.59 -2.76 -6.09
C LEU A 141 13.83 -4.05 -5.74
N PRO A 142 13.94 -4.59 -4.50
CA PRO A 142 13.21 -5.82 -4.15
C PRO A 142 11.69 -5.61 -4.18
N GLN A 143 11.22 -4.44 -3.73
CA GLN A 143 9.79 -4.14 -3.70
C GLN A 143 9.20 -3.94 -5.10
N ILE A 144 9.98 -3.42 -6.07
CA ILE A 144 9.57 -3.40 -7.49
C ILE A 144 9.41 -4.83 -7.99
N GLY A 145 10.38 -5.71 -7.75
CA GLY A 145 10.33 -7.11 -8.20
C GLY A 145 9.06 -7.82 -7.73
N GLN A 146 8.76 -7.70 -6.45
CA GLN A 146 7.56 -8.28 -5.84
C GLN A 146 6.27 -7.65 -6.36
N SER A 147 6.23 -6.33 -6.42
CA SER A 147 5.04 -5.58 -6.86
C SER A 147 4.72 -5.81 -8.34
N VAL A 148 5.74 -5.96 -9.19
CA VAL A 148 5.56 -6.26 -10.63
C VAL A 148 5.01 -7.66 -10.84
N ALA A 149 5.42 -8.65 -10.03
CA ALA A 149 4.86 -10.00 -10.09
C ALA A 149 3.34 -9.97 -9.82
N PHE A 150 2.94 -9.36 -8.71
CA PHE A 150 1.52 -9.17 -8.36
C PHE A 150 0.77 -8.33 -9.39
N GLY A 151 1.34 -7.20 -9.79
CA GLY A 151 0.73 -6.26 -10.73
C GLY A 151 0.54 -6.86 -12.12
N THR A 152 1.46 -7.72 -12.57
CA THR A 152 1.33 -8.46 -13.82
C THR A 152 0.12 -9.40 -13.78
N LEU A 153 -0.06 -10.16 -12.69
CA LEU A 153 -1.23 -11.00 -12.50
C LEU A 153 -2.53 -10.19 -12.52
N TRP A 154 -2.56 -9.08 -11.78
CA TRP A 154 -3.69 -8.18 -11.66
C TRP A 154 -4.09 -7.57 -13.01
N MET A 155 -3.15 -6.97 -13.72
CA MET A 155 -3.42 -6.32 -15.00
C MET A 155 -3.72 -7.33 -16.11
N ARG A 156 -3.08 -8.52 -16.08
CA ARG A 156 -3.42 -9.61 -17.01
C ARG A 156 -4.87 -10.07 -16.82
N ALA A 157 -5.34 -10.21 -15.58
CA ALA A 157 -6.72 -10.59 -15.32
C ALA A 157 -7.70 -9.56 -15.91
N PHE A 158 -7.41 -8.27 -15.75
CA PHE A 158 -8.18 -7.19 -16.36
C PHE A 158 -8.18 -7.29 -17.90
N PHE A 159 -7.01 -7.36 -18.54
CA PHE A 159 -6.93 -7.39 -20.00
C PHE A 159 -7.55 -8.66 -20.60
N ARG A 160 -7.52 -9.78 -19.91
CA ARG A 160 -8.24 -11.00 -20.34
C ARG A 160 -9.77 -10.88 -20.27
N SER A 161 -10.29 -10.01 -19.43
CA SER A 161 -11.72 -9.74 -19.35
C SER A 161 -12.21 -8.76 -20.41
N THR A 162 -11.30 -8.08 -21.10
CA THR A 162 -11.62 -7.13 -22.16
C THR A 162 -12.05 -7.88 -23.43
N PRO A 163 -13.15 -7.48 -24.10
CA PRO A 163 -13.58 -8.10 -25.34
C PRO A 163 -12.50 -8.04 -26.43
N PRO A 164 -12.13 -9.18 -27.07
CA PRO A 164 -11.12 -9.21 -28.13
C PRO A 164 -11.43 -8.29 -29.31
N ALA A 165 -12.72 -8.13 -29.61
CA ALA A 165 -13.20 -7.26 -30.69
C ALA A 165 -12.67 -5.82 -30.60
N LEU A 166 -12.43 -5.29 -29.40
CA LEU A 166 -11.86 -3.94 -29.23
C LEU A 166 -10.41 -3.87 -29.73
N VAL A 167 -9.61 -4.92 -29.47
CA VAL A 167 -8.24 -5.01 -29.94
C VAL A 167 -8.19 -5.22 -31.45
N GLU A 168 -9.10 -6.06 -31.97
CA GLU A 168 -9.21 -6.35 -33.41
C GLU A 168 -9.63 -5.11 -34.20
N ALA A 169 -10.67 -4.39 -33.76
CA ALA A 169 -11.09 -3.16 -34.39
C ALA A 169 -9.97 -2.11 -34.46
N ALA A 170 -9.27 -1.88 -33.35
CA ALA A 170 -8.16 -0.94 -33.30
C ALA A 170 -7.01 -1.34 -34.26
N ARG A 171 -6.76 -2.64 -34.44
CA ARG A 171 -5.77 -3.14 -35.40
C ARG A 171 -6.23 -2.96 -36.84
N MET A 172 -7.51 -3.14 -37.14
CA MET A 172 -8.07 -2.85 -38.46
C MET A 172 -7.96 -1.37 -38.83
N ASP A 173 -8.05 -0.47 -37.82
CA ASP A 173 -7.79 0.96 -37.96
C ASP A 173 -6.29 1.31 -38.05
N GLY A 174 -5.40 0.31 -38.15
CA GLY A 174 -3.96 0.51 -38.30
C GLY A 174 -3.20 0.84 -37.01
N ALA A 175 -3.80 0.67 -35.83
CA ALA A 175 -3.12 0.94 -34.58
C ALA A 175 -2.01 -0.10 -34.31
N SER A 176 -0.81 0.38 -33.96
CA SER A 176 0.27 -0.47 -33.45
C SER A 176 -0.11 -1.05 -32.07
N SER A 177 0.59 -2.11 -31.64
CA SER A 177 0.35 -2.72 -30.30
C SER A 177 0.46 -1.71 -29.16
N PHE A 178 1.40 -0.78 -29.22
CA PHE A 178 1.53 0.32 -28.27
C PHE A 178 0.35 1.31 -28.38
N GLY A 179 -0.10 1.60 -29.60
CA GLY A 179 -1.29 2.43 -29.86
C GLY A 179 -2.54 1.82 -29.28
N VAL A 180 -2.76 0.51 -29.45
CA VAL A 180 -3.85 -0.24 -28.83
C VAL A 180 -3.79 -0.13 -27.30
N LEU A 181 -2.62 -0.36 -26.70
CA LEU A 181 -2.45 -0.24 -25.24
C LEU A 181 -2.81 1.16 -24.75
N VAL A 182 -2.20 2.21 -25.31
CA VAL A 182 -2.28 3.56 -24.74
C VAL A 182 -3.58 4.26 -25.08
N ARG A 183 -4.08 4.12 -26.31
CA ARG A 183 -5.24 4.88 -26.81
C ARG A 183 -6.58 4.16 -26.56
N VAL A 184 -6.58 2.83 -26.53
CA VAL A 184 -7.81 2.03 -26.43
C VAL A 184 -7.95 1.38 -25.06
N LEU A 185 -6.94 0.64 -24.62
CA LEU A 185 -7.05 -0.20 -23.42
C LEU A 185 -6.74 0.57 -22.12
N LEU A 186 -5.73 1.45 -22.11
CA LEU A 186 -5.36 2.20 -20.91
C LEU A 186 -6.48 3.08 -20.36
N PRO A 187 -7.26 3.81 -21.18
CA PRO A 187 -8.42 4.56 -20.67
C PRO A 187 -9.42 3.69 -19.92
N GLN A 188 -9.66 2.46 -20.38
CA GLN A 188 -10.56 1.51 -19.75
C GLN A 188 -9.91 0.85 -18.52
N ALA A 189 -8.59 0.64 -18.54
CA ALA A 189 -7.82 0.04 -17.47
C ALA A 189 -7.53 1.01 -16.31
N ARG A 190 -7.79 2.32 -16.47
CA ARG A 190 -7.51 3.32 -15.41
C ARG A 190 -8.03 2.93 -14.03
N PRO A 191 -9.26 2.45 -13.84
CA PRO A 191 -9.72 2.07 -12.49
C PRO A 191 -8.93 0.91 -11.91
N ALA A 192 -8.61 -0.13 -12.70
CA ALA A 192 -7.82 -1.26 -12.27
C ALA A 192 -6.37 -0.87 -11.96
N LEU A 193 -5.78 0.02 -12.78
CA LEU A 193 -4.44 0.55 -12.58
C LEU A 193 -4.35 1.41 -11.32
N LEU A 194 -5.33 2.29 -11.08
CA LEU A 194 -5.39 3.11 -9.86
C LEU A 194 -5.53 2.25 -8.60
N THR A 195 -6.33 1.16 -8.68
CA THR A 195 -6.44 0.20 -7.58
C THR A 195 -5.09 -0.49 -7.33
N LEU A 196 -4.39 -0.92 -8.38
CA LEU A 196 -3.05 -1.49 -8.27
C LEU A 196 -2.08 -0.50 -7.63
N CYS A 197 -2.05 0.76 -8.10
CA CYS A 197 -1.20 1.81 -7.53
C CYS A 197 -1.46 1.99 -6.02
N ALA A 198 -2.73 2.01 -5.63
CA ALA A 198 -3.08 2.18 -4.22
C ALA A 198 -2.66 0.97 -3.36
N LEU A 199 -2.81 -0.25 -3.87
CA LEU A 199 -2.34 -1.45 -3.19
C LEU A 199 -0.82 -1.45 -3.04
N VAL A 200 -0.08 -1.21 -4.13
CA VAL A 200 1.39 -1.17 -4.10
C VAL A 200 1.89 -0.06 -3.18
N PHE A 201 1.30 1.15 -3.25
CA PHE A 201 1.66 2.24 -2.36
C PHE A 201 1.46 1.87 -0.89
N THR A 202 0.32 1.26 -0.55
CA THR A 202 0.01 0.85 0.82
C THR A 202 0.96 -0.23 1.32
N TYR A 203 1.26 -1.23 0.49
CA TYR A 203 2.24 -2.27 0.83
C TYR A 203 3.62 -1.69 1.08
N THR A 204 4.12 -0.88 0.14
CA THR A 204 5.44 -0.26 0.24
C THR A 204 5.55 0.70 1.42
N TRP A 205 4.51 1.47 1.69
CA TRP A 205 4.47 2.39 2.83
C TRP A 205 4.59 1.66 4.17
N ASN A 206 3.91 0.53 4.31
CA ASN A 206 3.91 -0.27 5.53
C ASN A 206 5.10 -1.23 5.64
N GLU A 207 6.00 -1.26 4.63
CA GLU A 207 7.16 -2.14 4.65
C GLU A 207 8.10 -1.76 5.80
N PHE A 208 8.32 -2.72 6.67
CA PHE A 208 9.12 -2.54 7.88
C PHE A 208 10.38 -3.41 7.90
N LEU A 209 10.26 -4.68 7.50
CA LEU A 209 11.32 -5.67 7.66
C LEU A 209 12.54 -5.36 6.77
N LEU A 210 12.28 -5.01 5.49
CA LEU A 210 13.36 -4.59 4.59
C LEU A 210 14.04 -3.32 5.12
N ALA A 211 13.26 -2.35 5.62
CA ALA A 211 13.83 -1.14 6.18
C ALA A 211 14.68 -1.43 7.42
N LEU A 212 14.19 -2.29 8.32
CA LEU A 212 14.92 -2.69 9.52
C LEU A 212 16.27 -3.35 9.20
N VAL A 213 16.32 -4.18 8.15
CA VAL A 213 17.54 -4.95 7.83
C VAL A 213 18.48 -4.16 6.91
N LEU A 214 17.94 -3.40 5.94
CA LEU A 214 18.74 -2.85 4.86
C LEU A 214 19.15 -1.39 5.04
N VAL A 215 18.46 -0.62 5.91
CA VAL A 215 18.75 0.82 6.10
C VAL A 215 18.83 1.30 7.54
N SER A 216 18.78 0.38 8.54
CA SER A 216 18.91 0.75 9.97
C SER A 216 20.23 1.42 10.33
N GLY A 217 21.26 1.29 9.48
CA GLY A 217 22.55 1.99 9.63
C GLY A 217 22.60 3.39 9.00
N ALA A 218 21.47 3.88 8.42
CA ALA A 218 21.40 5.17 7.74
C ALA A 218 20.16 5.97 8.17
N PRO A 219 20.19 6.72 9.29
CA PRO A 219 19.04 7.45 9.82
C PRO A 219 18.34 8.33 8.79
N SER A 220 19.09 8.95 7.87
CA SER A 220 18.53 9.77 6.79
C SER A 220 17.75 8.99 5.71
N LYS A 221 17.75 7.65 5.76
CA LYS A 221 17.06 6.74 4.83
C LYS A 221 15.99 5.89 5.51
N GLU A 222 15.90 5.97 6.83
CA GLU A 222 14.89 5.25 7.59
C GLU A 222 13.48 5.66 7.14
N THR A 223 12.60 4.66 7.03
CA THR A 223 11.19 4.90 6.70
C THR A 223 10.39 5.28 7.94
N ALA A 224 9.25 5.93 7.76
CA ALA A 224 8.41 6.35 8.88
C ALA A 224 7.95 5.19 9.78
N PRO A 225 7.56 4.00 9.28
CA PRO A 225 7.28 2.84 10.13
C PRO A 225 8.50 2.37 10.94
N LEU A 226 9.71 2.41 10.36
CA LEU A 226 10.93 2.04 11.07
C LEU A 226 11.24 3.07 12.17
N GLY A 227 11.20 4.36 11.84
CA GLY A 227 11.38 5.45 12.80
C GLY A 227 10.37 5.39 13.95
N LEU A 228 9.10 5.07 13.65
CA LEU A 228 8.06 4.87 14.66
C LEU A 228 8.41 3.73 15.62
N SER A 229 8.94 2.61 15.11
CA SER A 229 9.34 1.48 15.95
C SER A 229 10.45 1.84 16.93
N PHE A 230 11.48 2.56 16.45
CA PHE A 230 12.59 3.01 17.31
C PHE A 230 12.13 4.05 18.31
N PHE A 231 11.33 5.04 17.87
CA PHE A 231 10.74 6.05 18.73
C PHE A 231 9.86 5.44 19.82
N ALA A 232 8.99 4.49 19.46
CA ALA A 232 8.15 3.79 20.42
C ALA A 232 8.97 2.97 21.42
N GLY A 233 10.06 2.36 21.00
CA GLY A 233 11.01 1.65 21.88
C GLY A 233 11.68 2.58 22.88
N ALA A 234 12.08 3.77 22.46
CA ALA A 234 12.76 4.75 23.31
C ALA A 234 11.82 5.46 24.30
N VAL A 235 10.57 5.76 23.89
CA VAL A 235 9.65 6.65 24.62
C VAL A 235 8.55 5.87 25.37
N ARG A 236 8.23 4.64 24.97
CA ARG A 236 7.05 3.86 25.41
C ARG A 236 6.88 3.76 26.93
N ALA A 237 7.97 3.71 27.70
CA ALA A 237 7.92 3.62 29.16
C ALA A 237 7.57 4.96 29.84
N GLY A 238 7.70 6.10 29.13
CA GLY A 238 7.59 7.41 29.73
C GLY A 238 6.44 8.29 29.23
N ASP A 239 5.98 8.09 27.97
CA ASP A 239 4.98 8.98 27.38
C ASP A 239 4.19 8.33 26.24
N PRO A 240 3.08 7.62 26.54
CA PRO A 240 2.26 6.96 25.54
C PRO A 240 1.56 7.94 24.59
N THR A 241 1.37 9.21 25.01
CA THR A 241 0.69 10.22 24.18
C THR A 241 1.53 10.62 22.98
N LYS A 242 2.86 10.70 23.15
CA LYS A 242 3.80 10.95 22.05
C LYS A 242 3.81 9.79 21.05
N VAL A 243 3.80 8.54 21.53
CA VAL A 243 3.75 7.36 20.65
C VAL A 243 2.45 7.33 19.86
N ALA A 244 1.31 7.68 20.50
CA ALA A 244 0.03 7.79 19.82
C ALA A 244 0.07 8.89 18.75
N ALA A 245 0.62 10.07 19.06
CA ALA A 245 0.77 11.16 18.10
C ALA A 245 1.68 10.77 16.92
N ALA A 246 2.80 10.11 17.17
CA ALA A 246 3.69 9.58 16.14
C ALA A 246 2.97 8.55 15.24
N SER A 247 2.18 7.66 15.83
CA SER A 247 1.38 6.67 15.09
C SER A 247 0.38 7.34 14.15
N VAL A 248 -0.28 8.41 14.60
CA VAL A 248 -1.19 9.21 13.76
C VAL A 248 -0.44 9.88 12.61
N LEU A 249 0.73 10.47 12.86
CA LEU A 249 1.57 11.10 11.84
C LEU A 249 1.97 10.10 10.74
N VAL A 250 2.40 8.90 11.14
CA VAL A 250 2.81 7.85 10.19
C VAL A 250 1.62 7.26 9.42
N ALA A 251 0.45 7.16 10.05
CA ALA A 251 -0.75 6.64 9.40
C ALA A 251 -1.44 7.67 8.48
N ALA A 252 -1.31 8.96 8.75
CA ALA A 252 -2.03 10.02 8.04
C ALA A 252 -1.87 9.96 6.50
N PRO A 253 -0.66 9.79 5.91
CA PRO A 253 -0.52 9.73 4.46
C PRO A 253 -1.28 8.56 3.82
N ILE A 254 -1.30 7.38 4.45
CA ILE A 254 -2.07 6.23 3.94
C ILE A 254 -3.56 6.52 3.98
N VAL A 255 -4.05 7.08 5.09
CA VAL A 255 -5.47 7.44 5.24
C VAL A 255 -5.87 8.46 4.17
N ILE A 256 -5.03 9.46 3.92
CA ILE A 256 -5.25 10.46 2.87
C ILE A 256 -5.32 9.77 1.49
N VAL A 257 -4.34 8.95 1.14
CA VAL A 257 -4.33 8.19 -0.13
C VAL A 257 -5.57 7.32 -0.25
N TYR A 258 -5.96 6.63 0.81
CA TYR A 258 -7.15 5.79 0.83
C TYR A 258 -8.44 6.61 0.59
N ILE A 259 -8.62 7.75 1.26
CA ILE A 259 -9.80 8.61 1.08
C ILE A 259 -9.95 9.06 -0.38
N PHE A 260 -8.85 9.41 -1.05
CA PHE A 260 -8.88 9.80 -2.47
C PHE A 260 -9.15 8.63 -3.41
N LEU A 261 -8.66 7.43 -3.10
CA LEU A 261 -8.72 6.28 -4.00
C LEU A 261 -9.86 5.29 -3.67
N GLN A 262 -10.52 5.39 -2.50
CA GLN A 262 -11.57 4.44 -2.05
C GLN A 262 -12.68 4.21 -3.09
N ARG A 263 -13.11 5.27 -3.77
CA ARG A 263 -14.16 5.16 -4.81
C ARG A 263 -13.72 4.31 -6.03
N HIS A 264 -12.42 4.23 -6.30
CA HIS A 264 -11.87 3.40 -7.38
C HIS A 264 -11.72 1.95 -6.92
N PHE A 265 -11.40 1.71 -5.64
CA PHE A 265 -11.38 0.38 -5.03
C PHE A 265 -12.73 -0.34 -5.13
N ILE A 266 -13.80 0.33 -4.73
CA ILE A 266 -15.15 -0.26 -4.72
C ILE A 266 -15.55 -0.66 -6.15
N ARG A 267 -15.29 0.16 -7.14
CA ARG A 267 -15.60 -0.14 -8.55
C ARG A 267 -14.73 -1.27 -9.11
N GLY A 268 -13.44 -1.32 -8.77
CA GLY A 268 -12.52 -2.36 -9.22
C GLY A 268 -12.85 -3.74 -8.67
N MET A 269 -13.22 -3.84 -7.39
CA MET A 269 -13.62 -5.10 -6.75
C MET A 269 -14.96 -5.62 -7.26
N LEU A 270 -15.94 -4.75 -7.48
CA LEU A 270 -17.27 -5.13 -8.00
C LEU A 270 -17.19 -5.63 -9.44
N ALA A 271 -16.30 -5.09 -10.27
CA ALA A 271 -16.09 -5.56 -11.64
C ALA A 271 -15.51 -7.01 -11.68
N GLY A 272 -14.83 -7.46 -10.62
CA GLY A 272 -14.34 -8.84 -10.46
C GLY A 272 -15.37 -9.80 -9.86
N ALA A 273 -16.33 -9.31 -9.07
CA ALA A 273 -17.29 -10.11 -8.32
C ALA A 273 -18.60 -10.43 -9.09
N VAL A 274 -18.92 -9.69 -10.16
CA VAL A 274 -20.19 -9.84 -10.93
C VAL A 274 -20.06 -10.85 -12.09
N LYS A 275 -19.18 -11.83 -12.00
CA LYS A 275 -19.12 -12.99 -12.91
C LYS A 275 -19.46 -14.27 -12.12
N GLY A 276 -20.68 -14.30 -11.58
CA GLY A 276 -21.34 -15.48 -11.07
C GLY A 276 -22.75 -15.52 -11.66
#